data_ca5d73c25490a9ac04f9db66e31cf958
#
_entry.id   ca5d73c25490a9ac04f9db66e31cf958
#
_cell.length_a   1.000
_cell.length_b   1.000
_cell.length_c   1.000
_cell.angle_alpha   90.00
_cell.angle_beta   90.00
_cell.angle_gamma   90.00
#
_symmetry.space_group_name_H-M   'P 1'
#
loop_
_entity.id
_entity.type
_entity.pdbx_description
1 polymer ?
#
loop_
_entity_poly.entity_id
_entity_poly.type
_entity_poly.pdbx_seq_one_letter_code
_entity_poly.pdbx_strand_id
1 'polypeptide(L)'
;MLKIKIFLNPIEGRQNYLNNLADQGYRLVASGGVIQRFEEDRGHDYHYIVQYIGYMTNQERIDYCAFLHGLGYKTLYSPFNIGKISFGNLRVRPYNDGKAAFVTNPGMFNKEVLVIETTGSQTLPVFSDKSDQELDLKRRLRPAWYLLMVSLFMILMSVLIAVCSSYEGLSWALYTRRLFDTTPWPWLLIGGALLGYSTWSIMRIKSLIKSLD
;
A
#
# COMPACT_ATOMS: atom_id res chain seq x y z
N MET A 1 0.19 -23.59 5.19
CA MET A 1 0.48 -23.36 3.75
C MET A 1 1.04 -21.95 3.57
N LEU A 2 2.05 -21.77 2.71
CA LEU A 2 2.55 -20.43 2.32
C LEU A 2 1.99 -20.07 0.93
N LYS A 3 1.51 -18.83 0.78
CA LYS A 3 1.07 -18.27 -0.51
C LYS A 3 1.84 -16.99 -0.79
N ILE A 4 2.31 -16.85 -2.03
CA ILE A 4 2.96 -15.64 -2.54
C ILE A 4 1.95 -14.91 -3.41
N LYS A 5 1.61 -13.66 -3.03
CA LYS A 5 0.65 -12.83 -3.76
C LYS A 5 1.02 -11.36 -3.66
N ILE A 6 1.14 -10.70 -4.82
CA ILE A 6 1.27 -9.24 -4.90
C ILE A 6 -0.14 -8.66 -5.07
N PHE A 7 -0.50 -7.71 -4.21
CA PHE A 7 -1.78 -7.04 -4.25
C PHE A 7 -1.65 -5.68 -4.94
N LEU A 8 -2.07 -5.59 -6.18
CA LEU A 8 -2.20 -4.30 -6.89
C LEU A 8 -3.32 -3.44 -6.28
N ASN A 9 -4.32 -4.09 -5.71
CA ASN A 9 -5.33 -3.47 -4.86
C ASN A 9 -5.14 -3.98 -3.43
N PRO A 10 -4.43 -3.23 -2.57
CA PRO A 10 -3.99 -3.74 -1.26
C PRO A 10 -5.08 -3.80 -0.18
N ILE A 11 -6.24 -3.23 -0.42
CA ILE A 11 -7.39 -3.27 0.51
C ILE A 11 -8.45 -4.24 -0.02
N GLU A 12 -9.27 -3.83 -0.99
CA GLU A 12 -10.39 -4.64 -1.47
C GLU A 12 -9.92 -5.94 -2.15
N GLY A 13 -8.86 -5.87 -2.96
CA GLY A 13 -8.29 -7.05 -3.62
C GLY A 13 -7.68 -8.04 -2.64
N ARG A 14 -7.10 -7.54 -1.55
CA ARG A 14 -6.60 -8.39 -0.46
C ARG A 14 -7.77 -9.01 0.30
N GLN A 15 -8.78 -8.22 0.66
CA GLN A 15 -9.97 -8.71 1.37
C GLN A 15 -10.66 -9.83 0.59
N ASN A 16 -10.94 -9.62 -0.70
CA ASN A 16 -11.56 -10.63 -1.55
C ASN A 16 -10.70 -11.91 -1.64
N TYR A 17 -9.38 -11.77 -1.74
CA TYR A 17 -8.48 -12.91 -1.78
C TYR A 17 -8.48 -13.71 -0.47
N LEU A 18 -8.48 -13.03 0.68
CA LEU A 18 -8.49 -13.68 1.99
C LEU A 18 -9.81 -14.40 2.22
N ASN A 19 -10.94 -13.78 1.87
CA ASN A 19 -12.26 -14.37 1.99
C ASN A 19 -12.41 -15.59 1.07
N ASN A 20 -11.96 -15.53 -0.17
CA ASN A 20 -11.96 -16.70 -1.07
C ASN A 20 -11.12 -17.88 -0.53
N LEU A 21 -10.08 -17.64 0.25
CA LEU A 21 -9.32 -18.72 0.90
C LEU A 21 -10.01 -19.19 2.17
N ALA A 22 -10.68 -18.33 2.91
CA ALA A 22 -11.49 -18.69 4.05
C ALA A 22 -12.64 -19.62 3.63
N ASP A 23 -13.35 -19.30 2.53
CA ASP A 23 -14.39 -20.14 1.93
C ASP A 23 -13.88 -21.53 1.52
N GLN A 24 -12.57 -21.66 1.26
CA GLN A 24 -11.90 -22.94 0.99
C GLN A 24 -11.41 -23.67 2.26
N GLY A 25 -11.69 -23.12 3.45
CA GLY A 25 -11.29 -23.69 4.73
C GLY A 25 -9.85 -23.37 5.15
N TYR A 26 -9.31 -22.23 4.69
CA TYR A 26 -7.98 -21.77 5.09
C TYR A 26 -8.06 -20.53 5.98
N ARG A 27 -7.46 -20.61 7.15
CA ARG A 27 -7.34 -19.49 8.09
C ARG A 27 -6.01 -18.76 7.93
N LEU A 28 -6.02 -17.43 7.96
CA LEU A 28 -4.82 -16.59 7.91
C LEU A 28 -4.11 -16.57 9.26
N VAL A 29 -2.85 -17.03 9.31
CA VAL A 29 -2.00 -17.02 10.51
C VAL A 29 -1.08 -15.80 10.55
N ALA A 30 -0.53 -15.42 9.39
CA ALA A 30 0.35 -14.27 9.29
C ALA A 30 0.20 -13.59 7.92
N SER A 31 0.17 -12.26 7.93
CA SER A 31 0.04 -11.44 6.74
C SER A 31 1.28 -10.57 6.53
N GLY A 32 2.07 -10.91 5.50
CA GLY A 32 3.19 -10.08 5.02
C GLY A 32 2.79 -9.23 3.82
N GLY A 33 3.78 -8.53 3.23
CA GLY A 33 3.58 -7.72 2.03
C GLY A 33 3.26 -8.56 0.79
N VAL A 34 4.00 -9.64 0.63
CA VAL A 34 3.94 -10.55 -0.53
C VAL A 34 3.64 -11.98 -0.08
N ILE A 35 4.13 -12.37 1.09
CA ILE A 35 4.01 -13.73 1.62
C ILE A 35 2.92 -13.74 2.70
N GLN A 36 1.93 -14.61 2.53
CA GLN A 36 0.91 -14.90 3.53
C GLN A 36 1.02 -16.35 3.99
N ARG A 37 0.79 -16.58 5.27
CA ARG A 37 0.80 -17.92 5.86
C ARG A 37 -0.62 -18.30 6.31
N PHE A 38 -1.06 -19.44 5.84
CA PHE A 38 -2.37 -20.01 6.15
C PHE A 38 -2.20 -21.36 6.85
N GLU A 39 -3.17 -21.71 7.66
CA GLU A 39 -3.40 -23.06 8.17
C GLU A 39 -4.75 -23.59 7.66
N GLU A 40 -4.92 -24.88 7.59
CA GLU A 40 -6.19 -25.51 7.24
C GLU A 40 -7.05 -25.56 8.50
N ASP A 41 -8.22 -24.99 8.46
CA ASP A 41 -9.22 -24.98 9.53
C ASP A 41 -10.62 -24.95 8.89
N ARG A 42 -11.22 -26.12 8.74
CA ARG A 42 -12.55 -26.29 8.14
C ARG A 42 -13.67 -26.26 9.19
N GLY A 43 -13.32 -26.15 10.46
CA GLY A 43 -14.29 -26.19 11.58
C GLY A 43 -14.94 -24.83 11.87
N HIS A 44 -14.43 -23.75 11.28
CA HIS A 44 -14.90 -22.40 11.56
C HIS A 44 -15.11 -21.62 10.27
N ASP A 45 -16.12 -20.76 10.28
CA ASP A 45 -16.42 -19.83 9.19
C ASP A 45 -15.70 -18.51 9.48
N TYR A 46 -14.58 -18.28 8.80
CA TYR A 46 -13.78 -17.07 8.94
C TYR A 46 -14.15 -16.05 7.89
N HIS A 47 -14.26 -14.78 8.30
CA HIS A 47 -14.41 -13.66 7.40
C HIS A 47 -13.36 -12.59 7.71
N TYR A 48 -12.76 -12.01 6.67
CA TYR A 48 -11.70 -11.02 6.79
C TYR A 48 -12.15 -9.65 6.29
N ILE A 49 -11.91 -8.65 7.12
CA ILE A 49 -12.09 -7.24 6.78
C ILE A 49 -10.72 -6.59 6.74
N VAL A 50 -10.43 -5.82 5.70
CA VAL A 50 -9.13 -5.18 5.50
C VAL A 50 -9.29 -3.67 5.52
N GLN A 51 -8.57 -3.01 6.44
CA GLN A 51 -8.63 -1.58 6.67
C GLN A 51 -7.28 -0.90 6.46
N TYR A 52 -7.29 0.33 5.90
CA TYR A 52 -6.11 1.18 5.86
C TYR A 52 -6.01 1.99 7.15
N ILE A 53 -4.92 1.80 7.90
CA ILE A 53 -4.65 2.48 9.17
C ILE A 53 -3.32 3.25 9.16
N GLY A 54 -2.72 3.45 7.98
CA GLY A 54 -1.41 4.09 7.84
C GLY A 54 -1.37 5.55 8.31
N TYR A 55 -2.53 6.20 8.45
CA TYR A 55 -2.65 7.57 8.95
C TYR A 55 -2.67 7.67 10.48
N MET A 56 -2.94 6.56 11.18
CA MET A 56 -3.00 6.53 12.65
C MET A 56 -1.61 6.62 13.27
N THR A 57 -1.51 7.30 14.39
CA THR A 57 -0.34 7.26 15.27
C THR A 57 -0.18 5.88 15.89
N ASN A 58 0.96 5.61 16.52
CA ASN A 58 1.19 4.33 17.19
C ASN A 58 0.18 4.09 18.32
N GLN A 59 -0.12 5.14 19.12
CA GLN A 59 -1.06 5.03 20.23
C GLN A 59 -2.47 4.76 19.72
N GLU A 60 -2.96 5.54 18.76
CA GLU A 60 -4.27 5.33 18.14
C GLU A 60 -4.46 3.91 17.58
N ARG A 61 -3.40 3.32 17.00
CA ARG A 61 -3.45 1.92 16.52
C ARG A 61 -3.53 0.91 17.64
N ILE A 62 -2.79 1.14 18.74
CA ILE A 62 -2.82 0.26 19.93
C ILE A 62 -4.22 0.30 20.53
N ASP A 63 -4.77 1.49 20.73
CA ASP A 63 -6.09 1.70 21.32
C ASP A 63 -7.19 1.08 20.44
N TYR A 64 -7.10 1.28 19.12
CA TYR A 64 -8.03 0.70 18.17
C TYR A 64 -7.97 -0.84 18.16
N CYS A 65 -6.77 -1.43 18.16
CA CYS A 65 -6.63 -2.88 18.26
C CYS A 65 -7.13 -3.42 19.61
N ALA A 66 -6.88 -2.72 20.71
CA ALA A 66 -7.40 -3.11 22.02
C ALA A 66 -8.94 -3.08 22.04
N PHE A 67 -9.54 -2.06 21.44
CA PHE A 67 -11.00 -1.99 21.25
C PHE A 67 -11.54 -3.17 20.45
N LEU A 68 -10.93 -3.49 19.31
CA LEU A 68 -11.33 -4.62 18.48
C LEU A 68 -11.19 -5.97 19.21
N HIS A 69 -10.09 -6.15 19.94
CA HIS A 69 -9.88 -7.35 20.77
C HIS A 69 -10.92 -7.46 21.89
N GLY A 70 -11.33 -6.32 22.51
CA GLY A 70 -12.41 -6.28 23.50
C GLY A 70 -13.77 -6.72 22.94
N LEU A 71 -13.97 -6.56 21.63
CA LEU A 71 -15.14 -7.05 20.91
C LEU A 71 -15.01 -8.51 20.43
N GLY A 72 -13.87 -9.17 20.71
CA GLY A 72 -13.62 -10.57 20.31
C GLY A 72 -13.01 -10.76 18.92
N TYR A 73 -12.62 -9.66 18.23
CA TYR A 73 -11.99 -9.73 16.91
C TYR A 73 -10.48 -9.97 17.03
N LYS A 74 -9.93 -10.75 16.11
CA LYS A 74 -8.49 -10.92 15.99
C LYS A 74 -7.95 -10.00 14.92
N THR A 75 -6.81 -9.38 15.19
CA THR A 75 -6.20 -8.41 14.27
C THR A 75 -4.80 -8.84 13.84
N LEU A 76 -4.47 -8.64 12.56
CA LEU A 76 -3.17 -8.90 11.99
C LEU A 76 -2.70 -7.66 11.20
N TYR A 77 -1.46 -7.22 11.43
CA TYR A 77 -0.88 -6.14 10.66
C TYR A 77 -0.32 -6.61 9.32
N SER A 78 -0.43 -5.76 8.32
CA SER A 78 0.15 -5.99 7.00
C SER A 78 0.68 -4.69 6.39
N PRO A 79 1.70 -4.74 5.53
CA PRO A 79 2.20 -3.55 4.87
C PRO A 79 1.28 -3.11 3.71
N PHE A 80 1.22 -1.79 3.54
CA PHE A 80 0.67 -1.14 2.37
C PHE A 80 1.83 -0.76 1.44
N ASN A 81 2.14 -1.56 0.45
CA ASN A 81 3.37 -1.44 -0.34
C ASN A 81 3.36 -0.35 -1.42
N ILE A 82 2.51 0.68 -1.28
CA ILE A 82 2.34 1.74 -2.27
C ILE A 82 2.88 3.07 -1.74
N GLY A 83 3.66 3.77 -2.58
CA GLY A 83 4.05 5.17 -2.34
C GLY A 83 5.05 5.39 -1.20
N LYS A 84 5.68 4.35 -0.65
CA LYS A 84 6.72 4.49 0.38
C LYS A 84 8.12 4.28 -0.20
N ILE A 85 9.07 5.05 0.29
CA ILE A 85 10.49 4.90 -0.01
C ILE A 85 11.17 4.27 1.20
N SER A 86 11.99 3.23 0.97
CA SER A 86 12.69 2.51 2.03
C SER A 86 14.19 2.47 1.75
N PHE A 87 14.98 2.93 2.72
CA PHE A 87 16.44 2.84 2.71
C PHE A 87 16.90 2.21 4.02
N GLY A 88 17.35 0.96 3.99
CA GLY A 88 17.74 0.25 5.19
C GLY A 88 16.65 0.28 6.26
N ASN A 89 16.97 0.89 7.40
CA ASN A 89 16.02 1.05 8.53
C ASN A 89 15.11 2.29 8.42
N LEU A 90 15.38 3.18 7.46
CA LEU A 90 14.58 4.37 7.24
C LEU A 90 13.46 4.10 6.26
N ARG A 91 12.23 4.47 6.63
CA ARG A 91 11.06 4.47 5.75
C ARG A 91 10.43 5.84 5.70
N VAL A 92 10.26 6.35 4.49
CA VAL A 92 9.70 7.66 4.23
C VAL A 92 8.34 7.50 3.56
N ARG A 93 7.34 8.17 4.12
CA ARG A 93 5.96 8.20 3.63
C ARG A 93 5.54 9.66 3.46
N PRO A 94 5.91 10.32 2.36
CA PRO A 94 5.68 11.76 2.20
C PRO A 94 4.21 12.18 2.19
N TYR A 95 3.31 11.22 1.99
CA TYR A 95 1.86 11.43 1.98
C TYR A 95 1.21 11.42 3.37
N ASN A 96 1.97 11.09 4.44
CA ASN A 96 1.45 11.13 5.81
C ASN A 96 1.74 12.50 6.44
N ASP A 97 0.70 13.17 6.92
CA ASP A 97 0.80 14.49 7.56
C ASP A 97 1.58 14.41 8.89
N GLY A 98 2.85 14.79 8.87
CA GLY A 98 3.71 15.03 10.03
C GLY A 98 4.01 13.83 10.93
N LYS A 99 3.00 13.14 11.39
CA LYS A 99 3.11 11.96 12.27
C LYS A 99 3.27 10.72 11.39
N ALA A 100 4.35 9.95 11.56
CA ALA A 100 4.68 8.75 10.78
C ALA A 100 5.13 8.98 9.31
N ALA A 101 5.46 10.21 8.90
CA ALA A 101 6.12 10.48 7.63
C ALA A 101 7.50 9.81 7.56
N PHE A 102 8.23 9.81 8.67
CA PHE A 102 9.52 9.14 8.84
C PHE A 102 9.41 8.06 9.92
N VAL A 103 9.80 6.83 9.58
CA VAL A 103 9.79 5.69 10.50
C VAL A 103 11.16 5.04 10.49
N THR A 104 11.82 5.06 11.64
CA THR A 104 13.14 4.44 11.87
C THR A 104 13.07 3.23 12.79
N ASN A 105 11.99 3.10 13.60
CA ASN A 105 11.81 2.00 14.53
C ASN A 105 11.27 0.75 13.81
N PRO A 106 11.96 -0.41 13.84
CA PRO A 106 11.51 -1.66 13.23
C PRO A 106 10.11 -2.10 13.69
N GLY A 107 9.73 -1.83 14.94
CA GLY A 107 8.40 -2.17 15.47
C GLY A 107 7.23 -1.41 14.85
N MET A 108 7.50 -0.31 14.15
CA MET A 108 6.50 0.51 13.45
C MET A 108 6.42 0.22 11.95
N PHE A 109 7.33 -0.59 11.41
CA PHE A 109 7.35 -0.93 9.99
C PHE A 109 6.19 -1.86 9.63
N ASN A 110 5.66 -1.66 8.43
CA ASN A 110 4.67 -2.56 7.83
C ASN A 110 3.33 -2.69 8.60
N LYS A 111 2.92 -1.64 9.31
CA LYS A 111 1.65 -1.58 10.06
C LYS A 111 0.67 -0.59 9.43
N GLU A 112 0.60 -0.54 8.10
CA GLU A 112 -0.29 0.38 7.39
C GLU A 112 -1.68 -0.20 7.12
N VAL A 113 -1.78 -1.52 7.11
CA VAL A 113 -3.02 -2.25 6.86
C VAL A 113 -3.33 -3.14 8.05
N LEU A 114 -4.57 -3.10 8.50
CA LEU A 114 -5.11 -3.99 9.51
C LEU A 114 -6.02 -5.01 8.82
N VAL A 115 -5.75 -6.28 9.07
CA VAL A 115 -6.63 -7.40 8.69
C VAL A 115 -7.34 -7.83 9.96
N ILE A 116 -8.66 -7.72 9.96
CA ILE A 116 -9.53 -8.08 11.08
C ILE A 116 -10.17 -9.41 10.74
N GLU A 117 -9.96 -10.42 11.58
CA GLU A 117 -10.56 -11.74 11.47
C GLU A 117 -11.83 -11.76 12.32
N THR A 118 -12.94 -12.15 11.72
CA THR A 118 -14.23 -12.41 12.37
C THR A 118 -14.62 -13.87 12.20
N THR A 119 -15.41 -14.39 13.11
CA THR A 119 -15.99 -15.74 13.03
C THR A 119 -17.52 -15.65 12.96
N GLY A 120 -18.12 -16.43 12.05
CA GLY A 120 -19.58 -16.44 11.84
C GLY A 120 -20.09 -15.18 11.11
N SER A 121 -21.38 -14.93 11.21
CA SER A 121 -22.08 -13.84 10.49
C SER A 121 -21.91 -12.44 11.11
N GLN A 122 -20.94 -12.25 11.99
CA GLN A 122 -20.67 -10.93 12.57
C GLN A 122 -20.09 -9.99 11.52
N THR A 123 -20.92 -9.16 10.94
CA THR A 123 -20.50 -8.03 10.10
C THR A 123 -20.10 -6.87 11.00
N LEU A 124 -18.82 -6.57 11.07
CA LEU A 124 -18.35 -5.32 11.66
C LEU A 124 -18.80 -4.17 10.75
N PRO A 125 -19.56 -3.20 11.24
CA PRO A 125 -19.71 -1.94 10.52
C PRO A 125 -18.35 -1.22 10.59
N VAL A 126 -17.52 -1.44 9.56
CA VAL A 126 -16.17 -0.85 9.46
C VAL A 126 -16.25 0.68 9.40
N PHE A 127 -17.40 1.17 8.93
CA PHE A 127 -17.70 2.59 8.87
C PHE A 127 -19.11 2.82 9.40
N SER A 128 -19.22 3.75 10.34
CA SER A 128 -20.52 4.09 10.94
C SER A 128 -21.38 4.92 9.98
N ASP A 129 -20.75 5.60 9.01
CA ASP A 129 -21.43 6.50 8.07
C ASP A 129 -20.73 6.55 6.71
N LYS A 130 -21.44 6.97 5.66
CA LYS A 130 -20.89 7.20 4.32
C LYS A 130 -19.76 8.24 4.32
N SER A 131 -19.85 9.26 5.19
CA SER A 131 -18.80 10.27 5.35
C SER A 131 -17.46 9.68 5.80
N ASP A 132 -17.47 8.67 6.66
CA ASP A 132 -16.28 7.97 7.11
C ASP A 132 -15.65 7.11 6.00
N GLN A 133 -16.49 6.49 5.18
CA GLN A 133 -16.04 5.74 4.00
C GLN A 133 -15.38 6.67 2.97
N GLU A 134 -16.00 7.81 2.70
CA GLU A 134 -15.46 8.81 1.78
C GLU A 134 -14.13 9.37 2.28
N LEU A 135 -14.02 9.65 3.59
CA LEU A 135 -12.79 10.12 4.20
C LEU A 135 -11.65 9.09 4.10
N ASP A 136 -11.94 7.81 4.31
CA ASP A 136 -10.96 6.73 4.15
C ASP A 136 -10.49 6.62 2.69
N LEU A 137 -11.39 6.69 1.72
CA LEU A 137 -11.06 6.68 0.30
C LEU A 137 -10.22 7.91 -0.10
N LYS A 138 -10.54 9.11 0.41
CA LYS A 138 -9.74 10.32 0.21
C LYS A 138 -8.32 10.18 0.79
N ARG A 139 -8.17 9.56 1.96
CA ARG A 139 -6.86 9.26 2.55
C ARG A 139 -6.03 8.31 1.67
N ARG A 140 -6.66 7.33 1.02
CA ARG A 140 -6.00 6.40 0.09
C ARG A 140 -5.59 7.06 -1.24
N LEU A 141 -6.20 8.16 -1.64
CA LEU A 141 -5.81 8.93 -2.82
C LEU A 141 -4.42 9.56 -2.67
N ARG A 142 -4.04 10.00 -1.46
CA ARG A 142 -2.76 10.68 -1.22
C ARG A 142 -1.53 9.87 -1.68
N PRO A 143 -1.35 8.60 -1.27
CA PRO A 143 -0.23 7.79 -1.75
C PRO A 143 -0.26 7.54 -3.27
N ALA A 144 -1.44 7.45 -3.88
CA ALA A 144 -1.57 7.28 -5.33
C ALA A 144 -1.14 8.55 -6.09
N TRP A 145 -1.53 9.75 -5.64
CA TRP A 145 -1.07 11.02 -6.17
C TRP A 145 0.43 11.21 -6.02
N TYR A 146 0.98 10.85 -4.84
CA TYR A 146 2.42 10.91 -4.63
C TYR A 146 3.18 10.00 -5.60
N LEU A 147 2.70 8.78 -5.79
CA LEU A 147 3.30 7.84 -6.75
C LEU A 147 3.25 8.37 -8.18
N LEU A 148 2.17 9.05 -8.56
CA LEU A 148 2.03 9.71 -9.86
C LEU A 148 3.07 10.82 -10.03
N MET A 149 3.27 11.68 -9.03
CA MET A 149 4.29 12.73 -9.08
C MET A 149 5.71 12.17 -9.19
N VAL A 150 6.02 11.10 -8.45
CA VAL A 150 7.31 10.40 -8.54
C VAL A 150 7.52 9.81 -9.94
N SER A 151 6.50 9.18 -10.53
CA SER A 151 6.59 8.60 -11.86
C SER A 151 6.83 9.65 -12.94
N LEU A 152 6.13 10.78 -12.87
CA LEU A 152 6.34 11.92 -13.79
C LEU A 152 7.75 12.50 -13.64
N PHE A 153 8.24 12.65 -12.40
CA PHE A 153 9.61 13.10 -12.15
C PHE A 153 10.66 12.14 -12.74
N MET A 154 10.48 10.83 -12.56
CA MET A 154 11.37 9.84 -13.14
C MET A 154 11.40 9.89 -14.67
N ILE A 155 10.25 10.04 -15.32
CA ILE A 155 10.15 10.18 -16.78
C ILE A 155 10.85 11.45 -17.24
N LEU A 156 10.57 12.59 -16.58
CA LEU A 156 11.20 13.87 -16.90
C LEU A 156 12.73 13.81 -16.79
N MET A 157 13.24 13.25 -15.69
CA MET A 157 14.68 13.08 -15.49
C MET A 157 15.30 12.17 -16.54
N SER A 158 14.63 11.09 -16.93
CA SER A 158 15.10 10.19 -17.99
C SER A 158 15.18 10.89 -19.35
N VAL A 159 14.17 11.70 -19.68
CA VAL A 159 14.16 12.51 -20.92
C VAL A 159 15.28 13.55 -20.90
N LEU A 160 15.44 14.26 -19.77
CA LEU A 160 16.53 15.24 -19.62
C LEU A 160 17.91 14.59 -19.81
N ILE A 161 18.15 13.42 -19.19
CA ILE A 161 19.41 12.69 -19.36
C ILE A 161 19.60 12.30 -20.83
N ALA A 162 18.56 11.80 -21.52
CA ALA A 162 18.64 11.43 -22.92
C ALA A 162 18.96 12.63 -23.83
N VAL A 163 18.30 13.78 -23.61
CA VAL A 163 18.54 15.00 -24.36
C VAL A 163 19.96 15.52 -24.10
N CYS A 164 20.36 15.62 -22.82
CA CYS A 164 21.69 16.13 -22.46
C CYS A 164 22.84 15.21 -22.96
N SER A 165 22.60 13.90 -23.02
CA SER A 165 23.60 12.97 -23.56
C SER A 165 23.77 13.07 -25.08
N SER A 166 22.82 13.69 -25.79
CA SER A 166 22.88 13.92 -27.23
C SER A 166 23.68 15.19 -27.60
N TYR A 167 23.96 16.08 -26.64
CA TYR A 167 24.77 17.28 -26.84
C TYR A 167 26.23 17.00 -26.47
N GLU A 168 27.09 16.77 -27.47
CA GLU A 168 28.53 16.45 -27.31
C GLU A 168 29.39 17.54 -26.65
N GLY A 169 28.86 18.72 -26.41
CA GLY A 169 29.61 19.90 -25.91
C GLY A 169 29.46 20.18 -24.40
N LEU A 170 28.66 19.47 -23.66
CA LEU A 170 28.39 19.78 -22.26
C LEU A 170 29.24 18.92 -21.31
N SER A 171 30.20 19.54 -20.63
CA SER A 171 31.10 18.84 -19.68
C SER A 171 30.40 18.11 -18.55
N TRP A 172 29.22 18.56 -18.11
CA TRP A 172 28.41 17.90 -17.11
C TRP A 172 27.65 16.67 -17.66
N ALA A 173 27.39 16.59 -18.97
CA ALA A 173 26.79 15.40 -19.59
C ALA A 173 27.76 14.20 -19.54
N LEU A 174 29.07 14.43 -19.63
CA LEU A 174 30.09 13.40 -19.41
C LEU A 174 30.15 12.95 -17.96
N TYR A 175 29.90 13.85 -17.01
CA TYR A 175 29.86 13.53 -15.58
C TYR A 175 28.61 12.71 -15.22
N THR A 176 27.42 13.06 -15.74
CA THR A 176 26.20 12.30 -15.56
C THR A 176 26.26 10.92 -16.22
N ARG A 177 26.90 10.80 -17.40
CA ARG A 177 27.14 9.53 -18.07
C ARG A 177 28.05 8.60 -17.25
N ARG A 178 28.99 9.15 -16.48
CA ARG A 178 29.89 8.40 -15.59
C ARG A 178 29.23 7.98 -14.28
N LEU A 179 28.30 8.78 -13.77
CA LEU A 179 27.52 8.50 -12.55
C LEU A 179 26.37 7.53 -12.80
N PHE A 180 25.75 7.63 -13.98
CA PHE A 180 24.65 6.76 -14.40
C PHE A 180 25.09 5.99 -15.64
N ASP A 181 25.93 5.00 -15.46
CA ASP A 181 26.38 4.07 -16.52
C ASP A 181 25.23 3.23 -17.10
N THR A 182 24.00 3.75 -16.97
CA THR A 182 22.76 3.14 -17.36
C THR A 182 22.08 3.95 -18.46
N THR A 183 21.75 3.27 -19.55
CA THR A 183 20.87 3.80 -20.60
C THR A 183 19.55 4.33 -19.96
N PRO A 184 18.97 5.45 -20.45
CA PRO A 184 17.75 6.04 -19.86
C PRO A 184 16.51 5.14 -19.98
N TRP A 185 16.53 4.14 -20.85
CA TRP A 185 15.41 3.26 -21.15
C TRP A 185 14.81 2.49 -19.96
N PRO A 186 15.58 1.89 -19.03
CA PRO A 186 15.01 1.20 -17.88
C PRO A 186 14.19 2.14 -16.99
N TRP A 187 14.66 3.37 -16.80
CA TRP A 187 13.97 4.36 -15.99
C TRP A 187 12.68 4.87 -16.64
N LEU A 188 12.66 5.00 -17.99
CA LEU A 188 11.45 5.30 -18.74
C LEU A 188 10.42 4.18 -18.63
N LEU A 189 10.83 2.92 -18.73
CA LEU A 189 9.93 1.77 -18.57
C LEU A 189 9.34 1.69 -17.16
N ILE A 190 10.18 1.84 -16.13
CA ILE A 190 9.74 1.83 -14.74
C ILE A 190 8.80 3.02 -14.46
N GLY A 191 9.19 4.22 -14.89
CA GLY A 191 8.36 5.42 -14.77
C GLY A 191 7.03 5.30 -15.47
N GLY A 192 6.99 4.73 -16.67
CA GLY A 192 5.77 4.46 -17.45
C GLY A 192 4.85 3.45 -16.76
N ALA A 193 5.40 2.35 -16.24
CA ALA A 193 4.64 1.34 -15.50
C ALA A 193 4.04 1.94 -14.21
N LEU A 194 4.82 2.73 -13.46
CA LEU A 194 4.34 3.41 -12.26
C LEU A 194 3.28 4.47 -12.59
N LEU A 195 3.42 5.18 -13.71
CA LEU A 195 2.43 6.14 -14.19
C LEU A 195 1.10 5.45 -14.51
N GLY A 196 1.14 4.35 -15.26
CA GLY A 196 -0.05 3.56 -15.59
C GLY A 196 -0.74 3.03 -14.35
N TYR A 197 0.02 2.49 -13.39
CA TYR A 197 -0.52 1.99 -12.14
C TYR A 197 -1.13 3.10 -11.26
N SER A 198 -0.46 4.24 -11.11
CA SER A 198 -0.95 5.35 -10.28
C SER A 198 -2.22 5.97 -10.85
N THR A 199 -2.30 6.18 -12.17
CA THR A 199 -3.50 6.69 -12.84
C THR A 199 -4.67 5.71 -12.71
N TRP A 200 -4.45 4.42 -12.91
CA TRP A 200 -5.48 3.40 -12.69
C TRP A 200 -5.98 3.40 -11.23
N SER A 201 -5.07 3.46 -10.25
CA SER A 201 -5.41 3.51 -8.83
C SER A 201 -6.25 4.74 -8.47
N ILE A 202 -5.88 5.92 -8.97
CA ILE A 202 -6.62 7.17 -8.77
C ILE A 202 -8.02 7.08 -9.38
N MET A 203 -8.13 6.63 -10.63
CA MET A 203 -9.44 6.50 -11.31
C MET A 203 -10.36 5.54 -10.55
N ARG A 204 -9.83 4.42 -10.10
CA ARG A 204 -10.58 3.44 -9.32
C ARG A 204 -11.08 4.00 -8.00
N ILE A 205 -10.22 4.67 -7.21
CA ILE A 205 -10.62 5.25 -5.93
C ILE A 205 -11.67 6.35 -6.16
N LYS A 206 -11.51 7.19 -7.18
CA LYS A 206 -12.52 8.21 -7.55
C LYS A 206 -13.85 7.59 -7.96
N SER A 207 -13.83 6.46 -8.68
CA SER A 207 -15.04 5.72 -9.03
C SER A 207 -15.76 5.19 -7.78
N LEU A 208 -15.00 4.67 -6.78
CA LEU A 208 -15.58 4.25 -5.52
C LEU A 208 -16.19 5.41 -4.73
N ILE A 209 -15.53 6.57 -4.68
CA ILE A 209 -16.10 7.77 -4.05
C ILE A 209 -17.42 8.15 -4.74
N LYS A 210 -17.45 8.20 -6.08
CA LYS A 210 -18.66 8.53 -6.83
C LYS A 210 -19.81 7.54 -6.64
N SER A 211 -19.51 6.29 -6.28
CA SER A 211 -20.56 5.29 -6.00
C SER A 211 -21.17 5.42 -4.60
N LEU A 212 -20.63 6.29 -3.74
CA LEU A 212 -21.19 6.58 -2.42
C LEU A 212 -22.21 7.73 -2.45
N ASP A 213 -22.10 8.62 -3.46
CA ASP A 213 -23.06 9.70 -3.72
C ASP A 213 -24.37 9.10 -4.29
#